data_abdfd2844d1a4c095b7bf271941bfe00
#
_entry.id   abdfd2844d1a4c095b7bf271941bfe00
#
_cell.length_a   1.000
_cell.length_b   1.000
_cell.length_c   1.000
_cell.angle_alpha   90.00
_cell.angle_beta   90.00
_cell.angle_gamma   90.00
#
_symmetry.space_group_name_H-M   'P 1'
#
loop_
_entity.id
_entity.type
_entity.pdbx_description
1 polymer ?
#
loop_
_entity_poly.entity_id
_entity_poly.type
_entity_poly.pdbx_seq_one_letter_code
_entity_poly.pdbx_strand_id
1 'polypeptide(L)'
;TNEMLLHFYLMEKAQTKEMKLYLLDHLFTQFRATLFRQTQFAEFERDVHAMVEKGQPLTSESLASHYSELNKQYFGPEVTHDESIQHEWSRIPHFYYNFYVYKYATSFAAAQYFARKIYDGDTKARDLFIEFLKSGGSADPLDTMIKAGIDLRDSKPLEAAFKVFEEALDEFEKLI
;
A
#
# COMPACT_ATOMS: atom_id res chain seq x y z
N THR A 1 2.67 -9.72 5.63
CA THR A 1 3.13 -11.00 5.04
C THR A 1 2.20 -12.15 5.45
N ASN A 2 1.97 -12.41 6.74
CA ASN A 2 1.15 -13.56 7.18
C ASN A 2 -0.29 -13.50 6.65
N GLU A 3 -0.90 -12.34 6.65
CA GLU A 3 -2.24 -12.12 6.10
C GLU A 3 -2.30 -12.47 4.60
N MET A 4 -1.28 -12.09 3.84
CA MET A 4 -1.20 -12.42 2.41
C MET A 4 -0.95 -13.91 2.16
N LEU A 5 -0.12 -14.57 2.98
CA LEU A 5 0.05 -16.02 2.92
C LEU A 5 -1.28 -16.74 3.18
N LEU A 6 -2.05 -16.26 4.16
CA LEU A 6 -3.39 -16.78 4.43
C LEU A 6 -4.33 -16.54 3.25
N HIS A 7 -4.28 -15.35 2.65
CA HIS A 7 -5.10 -15.04 1.46
C HIS A 7 -4.80 -16.02 0.31
N PHE A 8 -3.54 -16.23 -0.06
CA PHE A 8 -3.16 -17.17 -1.12
C PHE A 8 -3.63 -18.60 -0.81
N TYR A 9 -3.45 -19.03 0.44
CA TYR A 9 -3.93 -20.34 0.87
C TYR A 9 -5.45 -20.47 0.77
N LEU A 10 -6.19 -19.46 1.20
CA LEU A 10 -7.67 -19.47 1.14
C LEU A 10 -8.16 -19.43 -0.31
N MET A 11 -7.51 -18.67 -1.19
CA MET A 11 -7.82 -18.65 -2.62
C MET A 11 -7.63 -20.03 -3.26
N GLU A 12 -6.55 -20.74 -2.93
CA GLU A 12 -6.32 -22.13 -3.38
C GLU A 12 -7.42 -23.10 -2.90
N LYS A 13 -7.92 -22.92 -1.67
CA LYS A 13 -8.93 -23.78 -1.06
C LYS A 13 -10.36 -23.39 -1.38
N ALA A 14 -10.60 -22.21 -1.93
CA ALA A 14 -11.93 -21.72 -2.26
C ALA A 14 -12.57 -22.56 -3.38
N GLN A 15 -13.68 -23.24 -3.06
CA GLN A 15 -14.37 -24.15 -3.98
C GLN A 15 -15.55 -23.49 -4.70
N THR A 16 -16.03 -22.34 -4.23
CA THR A 16 -17.16 -21.64 -4.83
C THR A 16 -16.76 -20.30 -5.42
N LYS A 17 -17.47 -19.87 -6.45
CA LYS A 17 -17.32 -18.57 -7.09
C LYS A 17 -17.48 -17.43 -6.06
N GLU A 18 -18.49 -17.52 -5.21
CA GLU A 18 -18.81 -16.50 -4.21
C GLU A 18 -17.66 -16.32 -3.22
N MET A 19 -17.05 -17.42 -2.76
CA MET A 19 -15.91 -17.36 -1.85
C MET A 19 -14.69 -16.72 -2.52
N LYS A 20 -14.42 -17.06 -3.78
CA LYS A 20 -13.32 -16.44 -4.54
C LYS A 20 -13.56 -14.94 -4.72
N LEU A 21 -14.77 -14.53 -5.13
CA LEU A 21 -15.12 -13.12 -5.28
C LEU A 21 -14.98 -12.36 -3.96
N TYR A 22 -15.40 -12.93 -2.83
CA TYR A 22 -15.22 -12.34 -1.51
C TYR A 22 -13.74 -12.12 -1.17
N LEU A 23 -12.89 -13.11 -1.41
CA LEU A 23 -11.45 -13.01 -1.14
C LEU A 23 -10.77 -11.96 -2.05
N LEU A 24 -11.15 -11.90 -3.33
CA LEU A 24 -10.65 -10.90 -4.28
C LEU A 24 -11.07 -9.48 -3.88
N ASP A 25 -12.35 -9.28 -3.50
CA ASP A 25 -12.84 -7.99 -3.00
C ASP A 25 -12.07 -7.53 -1.76
N HIS A 26 -11.82 -8.46 -0.82
CA HIS A 26 -10.99 -8.18 0.35
C HIS A 26 -9.57 -7.74 -0.05
N LEU A 27 -8.94 -8.41 -1.00
CA LEU A 27 -7.62 -8.07 -1.51
C LEU A 27 -7.62 -6.68 -2.17
N PHE A 28 -8.58 -6.39 -3.04
CA PHE A 28 -8.71 -5.07 -3.69
C PHE A 28 -8.91 -3.96 -2.66
N THR A 29 -9.70 -4.21 -1.63
CA THR A 29 -9.88 -3.27 -0.52
C THR A 29 -8.58 -3.01 0.22
N GLN A 30 -7.74 -4.02 0.46
CA GLN A 30 -6.42 -3.87 1.06
C GLN A 30 -5.48 -3.03 0.18
N PHE A 31 -5.43 -3.30 -1.11
CA PHE A 31 -4.62 -2.51 -2.06
C PHE A 31 -5.07 -1.05 -2.09
N ARG A 32 -6.38 -0.81 -2.23
CA ARG A 32 -6.95 0.54 -2.23
C ARG A 32 -6.64 1.29 -0.93
N ALA A 33 -6.86 0.67 0.22
CA ALA A 33 -6.75 1.34 1.51
C ALA A 33 -5.30 1.52 1.97
N THR A 34 -4.40 0.57 1.66
CA THR A 34 -3.06 0.52 2.23
C THR A 34 -1.97 0.91 1.24
N LEU A 35 -2.13 0.63 -0.06
CA LEU A 35 -1.16 1.04 -1.06
C LEU A 35 -1.57 2.39 -1.69
N PHE A 36 -2.67 2.42 -2.44
CA PHE A 36 -3.04 3.62 -3.22
C PHE A 36 -3.39 4.81 -2.34
N ARG A 37 -4.28 4.64 -1.38
CA ARG A 37 -4.71 5.72 -0.50
C ARG A 37 -3.56 6.26 0.38
N GLN A 38 -2.69 5.40 0.89
CA GLN A 38 -1.57 5.86 1.71
C GLN A 38 -0.49 6.54 0.87
N THR A 39 -0.34 6.16 -0.39
CA THR A 39 0.53 6.87 -1.33
C THR A 39 -0.04 8.26 -1.65
N GLN A 40 -1.36 8.38 -1.89
CA GLN A 40 -2.04 9.67 -2.04
C GLN A 40 -1.79 10.59 -0.83
N PHE A 41 -1.92 10.05 0.38
CA PHE A 41 -1.65 10.81 1.61
C PHE A 41 -0.18 11.24 1.71
N ALA A 42 0.75 10.36 1.38
CA ALA A 42 2.18 10.67 1.41
C ALA A 42 2.55 11.74 0.37
N GLU A 43 1.95 11.70 -0.80
CA GLU A 43 2.12 12.71 -1.84
C GLU A 43 1.57 14.06 -1.40
N PHE A 44 0.37 14.10 -0.86
CA PHE A 44 -0.20 15.30 -0.26
C PHE A 44 0.70 15.89 0.83
N GLU A 45 1.18 15.07 1.77
CA GLU A 45 2.07 15.51 2.84
C GLU A 45 3.38 16.09 2.30
N ARG A 46 4.02 15.40 1.35
CA ARG A 46 5.23 15.87 0.66
C ARG A 46 5.01 17.24 0.01
N ASP A 47 3.93 17.38 -0.72
CA ASP A 47 3.65 18.58 -1.50
C ASP A 47 3.33 19.77 -0.62
N VAL A 48 2.56 19.56 0.45
CA VAL A 48 2.26 20.60 1.45
C VAL A 48 3.54 21.09 2.14
N HIS A 49 4.44 20.19 2.53
CA HIS A 49 5.74 20.59 3.07
C HIS A 49 6.58 21.37 2.05
N ALA A 50 6.61 20.93 0.79
CA ALA A 50 7.32 21.62 -0.28
C ALA A 50 6.74 23.01 -0.57
N MET A 51 5.42 23.22 -0.43
CA MET A 51 4.80 24.54 -0.54
C MET A 51 5.35 25.49 0.53
N VAL A 52 5.43 25.05 1.79
CA VAL A 52 5.97 25.85 2.90
C VAL A 52 7.46 26.19 2.68
N GLU A 53 8.26 25.21 2.25
CA GLU A 53 9.69 25.43 1.95
C GLU A 53 9.90 26.48 0.85
N LYS A 54 8.96 26.59 -0.10
CA LYS A 54 8.95 27.62 -1.16
C LYS A 54 8.35 28.95 -0.70
N GLY A 55 7.99 29.10 0.57
CA GLY A 55 7.38 30.31 1.12
C GLY A 55 5.91 30.52 0.73
N GLN A 56 5.23 29.50 0.25
CA GLN A 56 3.81 29.58 -0.09
C GLN A 56 2.95 29.44 1.18
N PRO A 57 1.94 30.29 1.38
CA PRO A 57 1.05 30.18 2.54
C PRO A 57 0.13 28.98 2.40
N LEU A 58 -0.04 28.25 3.49
CA LEU A 58 -1.06 27.20 3.59
C LEU A 58 -2.36 27.82 4.10
N THR A 59 -3.39 27.76 3.28
CA THR A 59 -4.77 28.11 3.69
C THR A 59 -5.65 26.88 3.55
N SER A 60 -6.84 26.92 4.19
CA SER A 60 -7.83 25.84 4.06
C SER A 60 -8.18 25.59 2.58
N GLU A 61 -8.28 26.66 1.79
CA GLU A 61 -8.64 26.62 0.37
C GLU A 61 -7.52 25.97 -0.46
N SER A 62 -6.25 26.36 -0.22
CA SER A 62 -5.11 25.80 -0.97
C SER A 62 -4.93 24.29 -0.66
N LEU A 63 -5.11 23.89 0.59
CA LEU A 63 -5.05 22.50 1.01
C LEU A 63 -6.21 21.67 0.44
N ALA A 64 -7.43 22.22 0.49
CA ALA A 64 -8.62 21.55 -0.05
C ALA A 64 -8.52 21.36 -1.57
N SER A 65 -8.10 22.40 -2.31
CA SER A 65 -7.90 22.32 -3.76
C SER A 65 -6.87 21.25 -4.12
N HIS A 66 -5.71 21.28 -3.50
CA HIS A 66 -4.65 20.32 -3.78
C HIS A 66 -5.06 18.88 -3.43
N TYR A 67 -5.74 18.69 -2.29
CA TYR A 67 -6.24 17.35 -1.92
C TYR A 67 -7.29 16.84 -2.90
N SER A 68 -8.20 17.71 -3.36
CA SER A 68 -9.21 17.36 -4.36
C SER A 68 -8.58 16.94 -5.70
N GLU A 69 -7.54 17.65 -6.15
CA GLU A 69 -6.81 17.31 -7.37
C GLU A 69 -6.15 15.94 -7.28
N LEU A 70 -5.43 15.66 -6.19
CA LEU A 70 -4.85 14.34 -5.94
C LEU A 70 -5.92 13.25 -5.88
N ASN A 71 -7.03 13.51 -5.18
CA ASN A 71 -8.11 12.54 -5.09
C ASN A 71 -8.67 12.17 -6.47
N LYS A 72 -8.89 13.16 -7.34
CA LYS A 72 -9.33 12.93 -8.73
C LYS A 72 -8.30 12.14 -9.53
N GLN A 73 -7.01 12.42 -9.35
CA GLN A 73 -5.94 11.69 -10.01
C GLN A 73 -5.89 10.21 -9.61
N TYR A 74 -6.03 9.92 -8.31
CA TYR A 74 -5.93 8.54 -7.79
C TYR A 74 -7.17 7.69 -8.07
N PHE A 75 -8.36 8.29 -8.10
CA PHE A 75 -9.62 7.56 -8.32
C PHE A 75 -10.10 7.59 -9.78
N GLY A 76 -9.58 8.50 -10.59
CA GLY A 76 -9.93 8.60 -11.99
C GLY A 76 -11.30 9.25 -12.27
N PRO A 77 -11.62 9.46 -13.56
CA PRO A 77 -12.81 10.21 -13.97
C PRO A 77 -14.12 9.42 -13.82
N GLU A 78 -14.07 8.10 -13.73
CA GLU A 78 -15.26 7.24 -13.63
C GLU A 78 -15.89 7.22 -12.23
N VAL A 79 -15.19 7.76 -11.23
CA VAL A 79 -15.67 7.85 -9.85
C VAL A 79 -16.30 9.22 -9.60
N THR A 80 -17.50 9.24 -9.04
CA THR A 80 -18.13 10.49 -8.58
C THR A 80 -17.38 11.01 -7.35
N HIS A 81 -16.85 12.22 -7.46
CA HIS A 81 -16.14 12.87 -6.35
C HIS A 81 -17.10 13.75 -5.55
N ASP A 82 -17.33 13.39 -4.30
CA ASP A 82 -18.09 14.21 -3.36
C ASP A 82 -17.27 15.48 -3.01
N GLU A 83 -17.93 16.64 -2.98
CA GLU A 83 -17.26 17.91 -2.65
C GLU A 83 -16.64 17.91 -1.25
N SER A 84 -17.22 17.18 -0.30
CA SER A 84 -16.71 17.09 1.07
C SER A 84 -15.36 16.39 1.15
N ILE A 85 -14.99 15.56 0.17
CA ILE A 85 -13.72 14.81 0.18
C ILE A 85 -12.50 15.74 0.17
N GLN A 86 -12.61 16.96 -0.39
CA GLN A 86 -11.54 17.95 -0.40
C GLN A 86 -11.05 18.34 1.00
N HIS A 87 -11.86 18.08 2.04
CA HIS A 87 -11.53 18.40 3.44
C HIS A 87 -11.08 17.17 4.24
N GLU A 88 -10.96 16.00 3.62
CA GLU A 88 -10.59 14.78 4.32
C GLU A 88 -9.24 14.87 5.03
N TRP A 89 -8.26 15.58 4.46
CA TRP A 89 -6.95 15.82 5.06
C TRP A 89 -7.04 16.34 6.50
N SER A 90 -8.03 17.14 6.82
CA SER A 90 -8.18 17.78 8.14
C SER A 90 -8.47 16.80 9.29
N ARG A 91 -8.99 15.61 8.98
CA ARG A 91 -9.32 14.58 9.97
C ARG A 91 -8.27 13.46 10.08
N ILE A 92 -7.19 13.53 9.30
CA ILE A 92 -6.16 12.49 9.28
C ILE A 92 -5.08 12.82 10.31
N PRO A 93 -5.06 12.17 11.49
CA PRO A 93 -4.12 12.50 12.57
C PRO A 93 -2.68 12.19 12.20
N HIS A 94 -2.45 11.30 11.23
CA HIS A 94 -1.12 10.89 10.79
C HIS A 94 -0.28 12.03 10.20
N PHE A 95 -0.91 13.07 9.63
CA PHE A 95 -0.21 14.24 9.13
C PHE A 95 0.48 15.06 10.23
N TYR A 96 0.12 14.83 11.50
CA TYR A 96 0.81 15.41 12.66
C TYR A 96 2.03 14.61 13.12
N TYR A 97 2.30 13.45 12.50
CA TYR A 97 3.42 12.55 12.85
C TYR A 97 4.59 12.64 11.88
N ASN A 98 4.69 13.71 11.13
CA ASN A 98 5.84 14.08 10.29
C ASN A 98 6.36 12.93 9.42
N PHE A 99 5.80 12.82 8.22
CA PHE A 99 6.12 11.79 7.23
C PHE A 99 5.90 10.35 7.74
N TYR A 100 4.79 10.10 8.39
CA TYR A 100 4.47 8.76 8.89
C TYR A 100 3.79 7.86 7.84
N VAL A 101 2.90 8.42 7.00
CA VAL A 101 1.96 7.64 6.20
C VAL A 101 2.58 6.81 5.08
N TYR A 102 3.70 7.23 4.50
CA TYR A 102 4.38 6.48 3.43
C TYR A 102 4.78 5.06 3.85
N LYS A 103 5.00 4.83 5.14
CA LYS A 103 5.39 3.54 5.70
C LYS A 103 4.37 2.44 5.45
N TYR A 104 3.10 2.79 5.34
CA TYR A 104 2.04 1.82 5.04
C TYR A 104 2.22 1.24 3.63
N ALA A 105 2.39 2.09 2.62
CA ALA A 105 2.55 1.66 1.24
C ALA A 105 3.84 0.83 1.04
N THR A 106 4.98 1.30 1.57
CA THR A 106 6.26 0.60 1.45
C THR A 106 6.25 -0.74 2.18
N SER A 107 5.67 -0.80 3.38
CA SER A 107 5.55 -2.05 4.15
C SER A 107 4.57 -3.03 3.50
N PHE A 108 3.49 -2.53 2.90
CA PHE A 108 2.54 -3.37 2.17
C PHE A 108 3.20 -4.01 0.95
N ALA A 109 3.95 -3.23 0.15
CA ALA A 109 4.70 -3.75 -0.99
C ALA A 109 5.72 -4.82 -0.58
N ALA A 110 6.48 -4.58 0.49
CA ALA A 110 7.40 -5.56 1.05
C ALA A 110 6.68 -6.83 1.52
N ALA A 111 5.51 -6.69 2.15
CA ALA A 111 4.70 -7.81 2.60
C ALA A 111 4.21 -8.68 1.44
N GLN A 112 3.80 -8.06 0.32
CA GLN A 112 3.42 -8.77 -0.91
C GLN A 112 4.61 -9.55 -1.48
N TYR A 113 5.77 -8.90 -1.57
CA TYR A 113 7.00 -9.52 -2.09
C TYR A 113 7.42 -10.75 -1.27
N PHE A 114 7.46 -10.66 0.06
CA PHE A 114 7.77 -11.81 0.92
C PHE A 114 6.74 -12.91 0.79
N ALA A 115 5.45 -12.54 0.88
CA ALA A 115 4.37 -13.52 0.87
C ALA A 115 4.38 -14.32 -0.44
N ARG A 116 4.55 -13.66 -1.57
CA ARG A 116 4.58 -14.34 -2.87
C ARG A 116 5.74 -15.31 -2.97
N LYS A 117 6.95 -14.88 -2.64
CA LYS A 117 8.13 -15.77 -2.67
C LYS A 117 8.00 -16.97 -1.75
N ILE A 118 7.52 -16.74 -0.52
CA ILE A 118 7.33 -17.82 0.45
C ILE A 118 6.27 -18.80 -0.04
N TYR A 119 5.16 -18.30 -0.58
CA TYR A 119 4.08 -19.12 -1.09
C TYR A 119 4.53 -19.96 -2.30
N ASP A 120 5.36 -19.40 -3.17
CA ASP A 120 5.96 -20.09 -4.33
C ASP A 120 7.05 -21.11 -3.92
N GLY A 121 7.32 -21.28 -2.62
CA GLY A 121 8.25 -22.28 -2.09
C GLY A 121 9.70 -21.83 -1.93
N ASP A 122 9.98 -20.51 -2.01
CA ASP A 122 11.32 -19.96 -1.75
C ASP A 122 11.64 -20.08 -0.24
N THR A 123 12.34 -21.18 0.11
CA THR A 123 12.76 -21.45 1.50
C THR A 123 13.76 -20.42 2.03
N LYS A 124 14.59 -19.85 1.15
CA LYS A 124 15.54 -18.79 1.54
C LYS A 124 14.80 -17.51 1.93
N ALA A 125 13.78 -17.11 1.15
CA ALA A 125 12.95 -15.96 1.48
C ALA A 125 12.20 -16.16 2.80
N ARG A 126 11.69 -17.37 3.05
CA ARG A 126 11.07 -17.75 4.34
C ARG A 126 12.04 -17.59 5.50
N ASP A 127 13.24 -18.14 5.39
CA ASP A 127 14.22 -18.12 6.47
C ASP A 127 14.70 -16.69 6.76
N LEU A 128 14.90 -15.88 5.72
CA LEU A 128 15.21 -14.44 5.85
C LEU A 128 14.07 -13.68 6.52
N PHE A 129 12.82 -13.98 6.18
CA PHE A 129 11.65 -13.36 6.84
C PHE A 129 11.56 -13.74 8.33
N ILE A 130 11.87 -14.99 8.69
CA ILE A 130 11.92 -15.41 10.09
C ILE A 130 13.03 -14.67 10.86
N GLU A 131 14.22 -14.52 10.28
CA GLU A 131 15.31 -13.74 10.87
C GLU A 131 14.97 -12.24 11.00
N PHE A 132 14.26 -11.69 10.00
CA PHE A 132 13.71 -10.33 10.10
C PHE A 132 12.78 -10.18 11.30
N LEU A 133 11.85 -11.12 11.53
CA LEU A 133 10.96 -11.09 12.69
C LEU A 133 11.72 -11.18 14.03
N LYS A 134 12.82 -11.95 14.07
CA LYS A 134 13.65 -12.08 15.26
C LYS A 134 14.52 -10.85 15.55
N SER A 135 14.81 -10.05 14.53
CA SER A 135 15.75 -8.92 14.66
C SER A 135 15.20 -7.79 15.55
N GLY A 136 13.89 -7.67 15.67
CA GLY A 136 13.25 -6.59 16.44
C GLY A 136 13.76 -5.22 16.01
N GLY A 137 14.09 -4.35 16.97
CA GLY A 137 14.65 -3.01 16.75
C GLY A 137 16.18 -2.94 16.87
N SER A 138 16.89 -3.99 16.51
CA SER A 138 18.35 -4.11 16.72
C SER A 138 19.23 -3.28 15.76
N ALA A 139 18.65 -2.78 14.67
CA ALA A 139 19.35 -2.01 13.64
C ALA A 139 18.39 -1.01 12.97
N ASP A 140 18.94 -0.16 12.10
CA ASP A 140 18.14 0.73 11.26
C ASP A 140 17.12 -0.05 10.43
N PRO A 141 15.88 0.42 10.32
CA PRO A 141 14.82 -0.29 9.59
C PRO A 141 15.21 -0.64 8.15
N LEU A 142 15.87 0.27 7.42
CA LEU A 142 16.28 0.03 6.04
C LEU A 142 17.35 -1.06 5.96
N ASP A 143 18.35 -1.03 6.84
CA ASP A 143 19.38 -2.07 6.93
C ASP A 143 18.80 -3.43 7.28
N THR A 144 17.82 -3.45 8.18
CA THR A 144 17.10 -4.67 8.55
C THR A 144 16.36 -5.27 7.36
N MET A 145 15.69 -4.43 6.55
CA MET A 145 15.02 -4.86 5.32
C MET A 145 16.00 -5.36 4.26
N ILE A 146 17.15 -4.69 4.09
CA ILE A 146 18.19 -5.12 3.15
C ILE A 146 18.75 -6.50 3.57
N LYS A 147 19.01 -6.71 4.85
CA LYS A 147 19.43 -8.02 5.38
C LYS A 147 18.38 -9.11 5.14
N ALA A 148 17.12 -8.75 5.19
CA ALA A 148 16.01 -9.65 4.86
C ALA A 148 15.85 -9.90 3.35
N GLY A 149 16.65 -9.26 2.50
CA GLY A 149 16.64 -9.44 1.05
C GLY A 149 15.71 -8.51 0.29
N ILE A 150 15.28 -7.41 0.92
CA ILE A 150 14.46 -6.36 0.29
C ILE A 150 15.14 -5.01 0.45
N ASP A 151 15.48 -4.37 -0.66
CA ASP A 151 15.85 -2.96 -0.66
C ASP A 151 14.62 -2.11 -1.04
N LEU A 152 14.11 -1.33 -0.09
CA LEU A 152 12.94 -0.46 -0.30
C LEU A 152 13.23 0.74 -1.22
N ARG A 153 14.50 0.95 -1.61
CA ARG A 153 14.91 1.95 -2.61
C ARG A 153 14.78 1.40 -4.04
N ASP A 154 14.64 0.07 -4.18
CA ASP A 154 14.40 -0.60 -5.47
C ASP A 154 12.89 -0.66 -5.75
N SER A 155 12.50 -0.65 -7.03
CA SER A 155 11.11 -0.82 -7.48
C SER A 155 10.56 -2.25 -7.31
N LYS A 156 11.44 -3.25 -7.18
CA LYS A 156 11.06 -4.67 -7.14
C LYS A 156 9.95 -5.05 -6.16
N PRO A 157 9.96 -4.57 -4.90
CA PRO A 157 8.86 -4.88 -3.99
C PRO A 157 7.51 -4.33 -4.48
N LEU A 158 7.53 -3.13 -5.07
CA LEU A 158 6.34 -2.51 -5.63
C LEU A 158 5.85 -3.21 -6.90
N GLU A 159 6.76 -3.57 -7.79
CA GLU A 159 6.46 -4.36 -9.00
C GLU A 159 5.84 -5.71 -8.64
N ALA A 160 6.36 -6.38 -7.60
CA ALA A 160 5.78 -7.63 -7.11
C ALA A 160 4.37 -7.43 -6.55
N ALA A 161 4.12 -6.33 -5.83
CA ALA A 161 2.78 -6.00 -5.35
C ALA A 161 1.81 -5.74 -6.51
N PHE A 162 2.21 -4.97 -7.51
CA PHE A 162 1.37 -4.73 -8.69
C PHE A 162 1.09 -5.99 -9.48
N LYS A 163 2.05 -6.91 -9.58
CA LYS A 163 1.82 -8.20 -10.23
C LYS A 163 0.75 -9.02 -9.49
N VAL A 164 0.78 -9.05 -8.15
CA VAL A 164 -0.27 -9.70 -7.37
C VAL A 164 -1.65 -9.07 -7.63
N PHE A 165 -1.69 -7.74 -7.74
CA PHE A 165 -2.92 -7.03 -8.03
C PHE A 165 -3.47 -7.32 -9.44
N GLU A 166 -2.60 -7.33 -10.45
CA GLU A 166 -2.93 -7.66 -11.83
C GLU A 166 -3.45 -9.09 -11.95
N GLU A 167 -2.76 -10.08 -11.36
CA GLU A 167 -3.19 -11.47 -11.31
C GLU A 167 -4.58 -11.62 -10.66
N ALA A 168 -4.86 -10.82 -9.62
CA ALA A 168 -6.16 -10.80 -8.96
C ALA A 168 -7.26 -10.20 -9.84
N LEU A 169 -6.97 -9.14 -10.59
CA LEU A 169 -7.91 -8.56 -11.57
C LEU A 169 -8.25 -9.57 -12.67
N ASP A 170 -7.23 -10.23 -13.23
CA ASP A 170 -7.42 -11.27 -14.26
C ASP A 170 -8.31 -12.43 -13.76
N GLU A 171 -8.15 -12.82 -12.48
CA GLU A 171 -9.01 -13.86 -11.89
C GLU A 171 -10.41 -13.35 -11.64
N PHE A 172 -10.58 -12.11 -11.20
CA PHE A 172 -11.88 -11.48 -10.99
C PHE A 172 -12.66 -11.38 -12.30
N GLU A 173 -12.04 -10.93 -13.40
CA GLU A 173 -12.66 -10.82 -14.71
C GLU A 173 -13.14 -12.17 -15.25
N LYS A 174 -12.44 -13.27 -14.96
CA LYS A 174 -12.89 -14.63 -15.33
C LYS A 174 -14.10 -15.11 -14.54
N LEU A 175 -14.34 -14.52 -13.37
CA LEU A 175 -15.42 -14.92 -12.46
C LEU A 175 -16.71 -14.12 -12.67
N ILE A 176 -16.67 -12.95 -13.25
CA ILE A 176 -17.88 -12.13 -13.51
C ILE A 176 -18.45 -12.42 -14.88
#